data_0eb34d1ef1cb25a92a99929ea0adb690
#
_entry.id   0eb34d1ef1cb25a92a99929ea0adb690
#
_cell.length_a   1.000
_cell.length_b   1.000
_cell.length_c   1.000
_cell.angle_alpha   90.00
_cell.angle_beta   90.00
_cell.angle_gamma   90.00
#
_symmetry.space_group_name_H-M   'P 1'
#
loop_
_entity.id
_entity.type
_entity.pdbx_description
1 polymer ?
#
loop_
_entity_poly.entity_id
_entity_poly.type
_entity_poly.pdbx_seq_one_letter_code
_entity_poly.pdbx_strand_id
1 'polypeptide(L)'
;MTIENYVAVFQTAPFHLFFVNSVLLATVSTLSILLTSSLAGFVFGKHNFPGRGFLFILVLATAMVPFETYMIPLYLLMNRLKQVNTYVGLVAPYLIMSYGIFFMRQNVMASLPDELLDAARIDGATEWRIYWQIVVPLLRGALGALGIFSFMQTWAAFIWPLIITSSRQLWTMELGLGMFQYRFTVELGPINAGSMLSILPVLVVFVLLRRNIVRGIALTGMKA
;
A
#
# COMPACT_ATOMS: atom_id res chain seq x y z
N MET A 1 -20.43 -12.99 22.08
CA MET A 1 -20.20 -11.56 21.81
C MET A 1 -21.53 -10.85 21.94
N THR A 2 -21.64 -9.91 22.86
CA THR A 2 -22.84 -9.11 23.07
C THR A 2 -22.67 -7.74 22.41
N ILE A 3 -23.77 -7.11 22.01
CA ILE A 3 -23.79 -5.75 21.42
C ILE A 3 -23.14 -4.74 22.37
N GLU A 4 -23.19 -4.98 23.68
CA GLU A 4 -22.56 -4.17 24.71
C GLU A 4 -21.04 -4.00 24.50
N ASN A 5 -20.34 -5.03 24.00
CA ASN A 5 -18.91 -4.95 23.73
C ASN A 5 -18.59 -3.96 22.61
N TYR A 6 -19.43 -3.87 21.57
CA TYR A 6 -19.30 -2.88 20.51
C TYR A 6 -19.56 -1.46 21.01
N VAL A 7 -20.57 -1.28 21.85
CA VAL A 7 -20.88 0.02 22.46
C VAL A 7 -19.72 0.46 23.36
N ALA A 8 -19.17 -0.45 24.17
CA ALA A 8 -18.03 -0.17 25.04
C ALA A 8 -16.79 0.29 24.26
N VAL A 9 -16.50 -0.32 23.11
CA VAL A 9 -15.38 0.10 22.22
C VAL A 9 -15.51 1.57 21.81
N PHE A 10 -16.69 2.00 21.35
CA PHE A 10 -16.91 3.37 20.89
C PHE A 10 -16.98 4.39 22.03
N GLN A 11 -17.37 3.96 23.24
CA GLN A 11 -17.40 4.85 24.44
C GLN A 11 -16.02 5.06 25.06
N THR A 12 -15.15 4.07 24.96
CA THR A 12 -13.86 4.06 25.65
C THR A 12 -12.76 4.73 24.84
N ALA A 13 -12.87 4.72 23.52
CA ALA A 13 -11.87 5.33 22.63
C ALA A 13 -12.54 5.90 21.36
N PRO A 14 -11.93 6.89 20.69
CA PRO A 14 -12.45 7.47 19.46
C PRO A 14 -12.22 6.53 18.26
N PHE A 15 -12.78 5.33 18.30
CA PHE A 15 -12.57 4.28 17.29
C PHE A 15 -12.94 4.71 15.87
N HIS A 16 -13.93 5.60 15.74
CA HIS A 16 -14.29 6.19 14.45
C HIS A 16 -13.13 6.98 13.83
N LEU A 17 -12.33 7.71 14.65
CA LEU A 17 -11.12 8.40 14.16
C LEU A 17 -10.04 7.40 13.76
N PHE A 18 -9.81 6.36 14.57
CA PHE A 18 -8.83 5.32 14.25
C PHE A 18 -9.16 4.63 12.92
N PHE A 19 -10.45 4.36 12.71
CA PHE A 19 -10.93 3.78 11.46
C PHE A 19 -10.70 4.71 10.27
N VAL A 20 -11.08 5.98 10.38
CA VAL A 20 -10.89 6.98 9.31
C VAL A 20 -9.41 7.17 9.00
N ASN A 21 -8.55 7.25 10.02
CA ASN A 21 -7.11 7.39 9.84
C ASN A 21 -6.50 6.18 9.13
N SER A 22 -6.93 4.96 9.48
CA SER A 22 -6.48 3.74 8.80
C SER A 22 -6.95 3.68 7.37
N VAL A 23 -8.20 4.04 7.09
CA VAL A 23 -8.72 4.12 5.70
C VAL A 23 -7.94 5.15 4.91
N LEU A 24 -7.68 6.33 5.48
CA LEU A 24 -6.88 7.38 4.83
C LEU A 24 -5.45 6.88 4.55
N LEU A 25 -4.76 6.36 5.56
CA LEU A 25 -3.40 5.82 5.42
C LEU A 25 -3.36 4.74 4.33
N ALA A 26 -4.20 3.72 4.44
CA ALA A 26 -4.19 2.59 3.51
C ALA A 26 -4.58 3.01 2.08
N THR A 27 -5.58 3.87 1.92
CA THR A 27 -6.05 4.29 0.59
C THR A 27 -5.05 5.20 -0.10
N VAL A 28 -4.55 6.24 0.59
CA VAL A 28 -3.58 7.20 0.02
C VAL A 28 -2.28 6.48 -0.34
N SER A 29 -1.78 5.64 0.56
CA SER A 29 -0.57 4.86 0.32
C SER A 29 -0.74 3.90 -0.85
N THR A 30 -1.84 3.14 -0.89
CA THR A 30 -2.12 2.20 -1.98
C THR A 30 -2.20 2.91 -3.33
N LEU A 31 -2.95 4.01 -3.44
CA LEU A 31 -3.05 4.78 -4.69
C LEU A 31 -1.70 5.31 -5.14
N SER A 32 -0.90 5.84 -4.21
CA SER A 32 0.47 6.30 -4.50
C SER A 32 1.38 5.16 -4.95
N ILE A 33 1.35 4.02 -4.26
CA ILE A 33 2.12 2.83 -4.61
C ILE A 33 1.72 2.31 -6.00
N LEU A 34 0.44 2.22 -6.30
CA LEU A 34 -0.03 1.76 -7.61
C LEU A 34 0.46 2.68 -8.73
N LEU A 35 0.35 3.99 -8.55
CA LEU A 35 0.80 4.97 -9.52
C LEU A 35 2.33 4.93 -9.69
N THR A 36 3.08 5.06 -8.61
CA THR A 36 4.55 5.12 -8.65
C THR A 36 5.16 3.80 -9.14
N SER A 37 4.62 2.66 -8.68
CA SER A 37 5.12 1.34 -9.08
C SER A 37 4.80 1.01 -10.53
N SER A 38 3.61 1.34 -11.03
CA SER A 38 3.27 1.07 -12.43
C SER A 38 4.02 1.97 -13.40
N LEU A 39 4.17 3.27 -13.08
CA LEU A 39 4.99 4.19 -13.88
C LEU A 39 6.46 3.76 -13.91
N ALA A 40 7.06 3.55 -12.74
CA ALA A 40 8.44 3.10 -12.66
C ALA A 40 8.62 1.71 -13.29
N GLY A 41 7.69 0.79 -13.07
CA GLY A 41 7.69 -0.53 -13.69
C GLY A 41 7.63 -0.48 -15.21
N PHE A 42 6.82 0.41 -15.78
CA PHE A 42 6.74 0.66 -17.21
C PHE A 42 8.06 1.23 -17.75
N VAL A 43 8.60 2.27 -17.11
CA VAL A 43 9.88 2.90 -17.52
C VAL A 43 11.03 1.90 -17.43
N PHE A 44 11.19 1.22 -16.30
CA PHE A 44 12.24 0.20 -16.13
C PHE A 44 12.00 -1.07 -16.96
N GLY A 45 10.79 -1.33 -17.43
CA GLY A 45 10.45 -2.48 -18.26
C GLY A 45 10.67 -2.24 -19.74
N LYS A 46 10.28 -1.08 -20.26
CA LYS A 46 10.15 -0.82 -21.71
C LYS A 46 11.01 0.31 -22.26
N HIS A 47 11.56 1.18 -21.42
CA HIS A 47 12.43 2.26 -21.90
C HIS A 47 13.91 1.92 -21.70
N ASN A 48 14.71 2.21 -22.72
CA ASN A 48 16.16 2.08 -22.65
C ASN A 48 16.79 3.46 -22.37
N PHE A 49 17.49 3.58 -21.24
CA PHE A 49 18.19 4.79 -20.87
C PHE A 49 19.53 4.45 -20.15
N PRO A 50 20.53 5.34 -20.19
CA PRO A 50 21.81 5.11 -19.52
C PRO A 50 21.61 4.91 -18.01
N GLY A 51 22.25 3.89 -17.44
CA GLY A 51 22.18 3.60 -16.01
C GLY A 51 20.93 2.84 -15.55
N ARG A 52 19.99 2.45 -16.45
CA ARG A 52 18.75 1.71 -16.13
C ARG A 52 18.99 0.51 -15.20
N GLY A 53 19.97 -0.33 -15.54
CA GLY A 53 20.29 -1.53 -14.76
C GLY A 53 20.76 -1.19 -13.34
N PHE A 54 21.68 -0.23 -13.23
CA PHE A 54 22.21 0.23 -11.96
C PHE A 54 21.11 0.85 -11.07
N LEU A 55 20.30 1.75 -11.60
CA LEU A 55 19.20 2.36 -10.86
C LEU A 55 18.17 1.32 -10.41
N PHE A 56 17.88 0.33 -11.25
CA PHE A 56 16.95 -0.73 -10.86
C PHE A 56 17.52 -1.61 -9.73
N ILE A 57 18.82 -1.91 -9.75
CA ILE A 57 19.49 -2.62 -8.65
C ILE A 57 19.46 -1.78 -7.37
N LEU A 58 19.64 -0.47 -7.43
CA LEU A 58 19.48 0.40 -6.27
C LEU A 58 18.07 0.33 -5.68
N VAL A 59 17.04 0.37 -6.53
CA VAL A 59 15.64 0.19 -6.07
C VAL A 59 15.46 -1.16 -5.38
N LEU A 60 16.01 -2.24 -5.94
CA LEU A 60 15.94 -3.56 -5.31
C LEU A 60 16.70 -3.61 -3.98
N ALA A 61 17.87 -3.00 -3.91
CA ALA A 61 18.68 -2.94 -2.69
C ALA A 61 17.90 -2.26 -1.54
N THR A 62 17.12 -1.22 -1.83
CA THR A 62 16.27 -0.59 -0.79
C THR A 62 15.17 -1.52 -0.27
N ALA A 63 14.67 -2.46 -1.09
CA ALA A 63 13.69 -3.45 -0.65
C ALA A 63 14.28 -4.50 0.33
N MET A 64 15.61 -4.66 0.34
CA MET A 64 16.28 -5.61 1.23
C MET A 64 16.58 -5.01 2.62
N VAL A 65 16.48 -3.69 2.76
CA VAL A 65 16.73 -3.02 4.05
C VAL A 65 15.48 -3.12 4.91
N PRO A 66 15.53 -3.78 6.09
CA PRO A 66 14.40 -3.83 7.02
C PRO A 66 14.00 -2.43 7.46
N PHE A 67 12.69 -2.18 7.58
CA PHE A 67 12.15 -0.88 7.98
C PHE A 67 12.72 -0.41 9.32
N GLU A 68 12.88 -1.32 10.26
CA GLU A 68 13.38 -1.07 11.61
C GLU A 68 14.79 -0.46 11.62
N THR A 69 15.58 -0.74 10.59
CA THR A 69 16.95 -0.22 10.48
C THR A 69 17.00 1.28 10.22
N TYR A 70 16.05 1.81 9.45
CA TYR A 70 16.03 3.23 9.08
C TYR A 70 14.90 4.04 9.72
N MET A 71 14.04 3.42 10.53
CA MET A 71 12.90 4.13 11.15
C MET A 71 13.34 5.27 12.08
N ILE A 72 14.46 5.12 12.81
CA ILE A 72 14.97 6.20 13.70
C ILE A 72 15.50 7.36 12.87
N PRO A 73 16.41 7.18 11.90
CA PRO A 73 16.79 8.25 10.97
C PRO A 73 15.61 8.93 10.28
N LEU A 74 14.61 8.15 9.87
CA LEU A 74 13.39 8.67 9.25
C LEU A 74 12.57 9.53 10.21
N TYR A 75 12.41 9.08 11.47
CA TYR A 75 11.76 9.88 12.51
C TYR A 75 12.49 11.22 12.74
N LEU A 76 13.83 11.19 12.83
CA LEU A 76 14.63 12.42 13.00
C LEU A 76 14.46 13.36 11.80
N LEU A 77 14.37 12.84 10.59
CA LEU A 77 14.06 13.64 9.40
C LEU A 77 12.67 14.28 9.50
N MET A 78 11.64 13.48 9.84
CA MET A 78 10.27 13.98 10.01
C MET A 78 10.19 15.03 11.13
N ASN A 79 10.96 14.86 12.20
CA ASN A 79 11.03 15.84 13.28
C ASN A 79 11.66 17.17 12.81
N ARG A 80 12.76 17.12 12.05
CA ARG A 80 13.37 18.32 11.45
C ARG A 80 12.42 19.04 10.49
N LEU A 81 11.62 18.27 9.73
CA LEU A 81 10.60 18.79 8.82
C LEU A 81 9.32 19.25 9.53
N LYS A 82 9.25 19.12 10.86
CA LYS A 82 8.07 19.44 11.69
C LYS A 82 6.81 18.63 11.27
N GLN A 83 7.02 17.40 10.82
CA GLN A 83 5.95 16.49 10.35
C GLN A 83 5.61 15.40 11.39
N VAL A 84 6.21 15.42 12.60
CA VAL A 84 5.80 14.56 13.71
C VAL A 84 4.38 14.91 14.12
N ASN A 85 3.57 13.91 14.41
CA ASN A 85 2.17 14.05 14.77
C ASN A 85 1.30 14.78 13.72
N THR A 86 1.55 14.51 12.43
CA THR A 86 0.76 15.01 11.30
C THR A 86 0.36 13.86 10.36
N TYR A 87 -0.66 14.07 9.53
CA TYR A 87 -1.04 13.12 8.48
C TYR A 87 0.08 12.92 7.44
N VAL A 88 0.83 13.97 7.12
CA VAL A 88 1.97 13.87 6.19
C VAL A 88 3.04 12.95 6.77
N GLY A 89 3.43 13.15 8.03
CA GLY A 89 4.39 12.27 8.70
C GLY A 89 3.91 10.82 8.81
N LEU A 90 2.60 10.61 9.00
CA LEU A 90 2.00 9.29 9.08
C LEU A 90 2.09 8.53 7.73
N VAL A 91 1.80 9.20 6.61
CA VAL A 91 1.67 8.59 5.27
C VAL A 91 2.99 8.52 4.52
N ALA A 92 3.91 9.46 4.73
CA ALA A 92 5.12 9.65 3.92
C ALA A 92 5.95 8.38 3.65
N PRO A 93 6.23 7.50 4.63
CA PRO A 93 7.03 6.28 4.38
C PRO A 93 6.36 5.26 3.47
N TYR A 94 5.03 5.33 3.35
CA TYR A 94 4.22 4.37 2.60
C TYR A 94 3.84 4.82 1.19
N LEU A 95 4.37 5.96 0.71
CA LEU A 95 4.02 6.49 -0.62
C LEU A 95 4.67 5.74 -1.77
N ILE A 96 5.82 5.10 -1.53
CA ILE A 96 6.59 4.37 -2.53
C ILE A 96 6.96 3.00 -1.97
N MET A 97 6.84 1.98 -2.80
CA MET A 97 7.17 0.59 -2.45
C MET A 97 8.13 0.01 -3.49
N SER A 98 9.37 -0.26 -3.09
CA SER A 98 10.40 -0.83 -3.99
C SER A 98 10.01 -2.20 -4.53
N TYR A 99 9.41 -3.06 -3.69
CA TYR A 99 8.84 -4.33 -4.14
C TYR A 99 7.74 -4.13 -5.18
N GLY A 100 6.89 -3.11 -5.04
CA GLY A 100 5.85 -2.77 -6.01
C GLY A 100 6.44 -2.41 -7.38
N ILE A 101 7.54 -1.64 -7.41
CA ILE A 101 8.25 -1.30 -8.65
C ILE A 101 8.80 -2.57 -9.33
N PHE A 102 9.43 -3.45 -8.56
CA PHE A 102 9.90 -4.73 -9.06
C PHE A 102 8.77 -5.58 -9.63
N PHE A 103 7.70 -5.75 -8.85
CA PHE A 103 6.54 -6.55 -9.24
C PHE A 103 5.90 -6.02 -10.53
N MET A 104 5.68 -4.71 -10.63
CA MET A 104 5.10 -4.11 -11.83
C MET A 104 6.03 -4.22 -13.04
N ARG A 105 7.35 -4.03 -12.87
CA ARG A 105 8.31 -4.22 -13.96
C ARG A 105 8.26 -5.64 -14.53
N GLN A 106 8.22 -6.67 -13.67
CA GLN A 106 8.12 -8.06 -14.13
C GLN A 106 6.83 -8.32 -14.92
N ASN A 107 5.71 -7.78 -14.45
CA ASN A 107 4.44 -7.91 -15.16
C ASN A 107 4.42 -7.14 -16.48
N VAL A 108 5.03 -5.94 -16.54
CA VAL A 108 5.21 -5.18 -17.79
C VAL A 108 6.00 -5.99 -18.81
N MET A 109 7.13 -6.58 -18.40
CA MET A 109 7.97 -7.38 -19.30
C MET A 109 7.27 -8.66 -19.80
N ALA A 110 6.46 -9.28 -18.95
CA ALA A 110 5.79 -10.53 -19.27
C ALA A 110 4.52 -10.36 -20.14
N SER A 111 3.80 -9.23 -19.95
CA SER A 111 2.45 -9.07 -20.50
C SER A 111 2.32 -8.01 -21.59
N LEU A 112 3.37 -7.21 -21.83
CA LEU A 112 3.31 -6.09 -22.77
C LEU A 112 4.27 -6.33 -23.94
N PRO A 113 3.77 -6.72 -25.15
CA PRO A 113 4.60 -6.85 -26.35
C PRO A 113 5.15 -5.49 -26.78
N ASP A 114 6.41 -5.47 -27.27
CA ASP A 114 7.04 -4.23 -27.74
C ASP A 114 6.39 -3.75 -29.03
N GLU A 115 5.94 -4.68 -29.88
CA GLU A 115 5.25 -4.40 -31.15
C GLU A 115 3.97 -3.58 -30.94
N LEU A 116 3.25 -3.81 -29.83
CA LEU A 116 2.04 -3.06 -29.48
C LEU A 116 2.36 -1.60 -29.16
N LEU A 117 3.48 -1.37 -28.46
CA LEU A 117 3.93 -0.02 -28.10
C LEU A 117 4.44 0.73 -29.32
N ASP A 118 5.18 0.03 -30.21
CA ASP A 118 5.72 0.63 -31.43
C ASP A 118 4.60 0.99 -32.42
N ALA A 119 3.58 0.14 -32.57
CA ALA A 119 2.39 0.47 -33.36
C ALA A 119 1.69 1.74 -32.82
N ALA A 120 1.50 1.82 -31.51
CA ALA A 120 0.88 3.00 -30.90
C ALA A 120 1.72 4.29 -31.12
N ARG A 121 3.06 4.19 -31.11
CA ARG A 121 3.96 5.31 -31.40
C ARG A 121 3.86 5.74 -32.88
N ILE A 122 3.77 4.79 -33.81
CA ILE A 122 3.55 5.06 -35.24
C ILE A 122 2.22 5.77 -35.45
N ASP A 123 1.17 5.39 -34.68
CA ASP A 123 -0.13 6.06 -34.69
C ASP A 123 -0.12 7.45 -34.01
N GLY A 124 1.05 7.93 -33.56
CA GLY A 124 1.24 9.25 -32.96
C GLY A 124 0.81 9.36 -31.50
N ALA A 125 0.67 8.22 -30.79
CA ALA A 125 0.36 8.26 -29.36
C ALA A 125 1.57 8.71 -28.54
N THR A 126 1.37 9.66 -27.61
CA THR A 126 2.38 10.06 -26.63
C THR A 126 2.58 8.97 -25.59
N GLU A 127 3.75 8.94 -24.90
CA GLU A 127 4.04 7.96 -23.85
C GLU A 127 2.99 7.99 -22.71
N TRP A 128 2.45 9.16 -22.36
CA TRP A 128 1.35 9.28 -21.40
C TRP A 128 0.05 8.65 -21.89
N ARG A 129 -0.25 8.78 -23.20
CA ARG A 129 -1.42 8.15 -23.80
C ARG A 129 -1.25 6.63 -23.84
N ILE A 130 -0.07 6.14 -24.21
CA ILE A 130 0.28 4.72 -24.17
C ILE A 130 0.13 4.19 -22.74
N TYR A 131 0.68 4.87 -21.74
CA TYR A 131 0.59 4.46 -20.34
C TYR A 131 -0.87 4.29 -19.88
N TRP A 132 -1.71 5.34 -20.06
CA TRP A 132 -3.07 5.29 -19.54
C TRP A 132 -4.03 4.42 -20.38
N GLN A 133 -3.86 4.38 -21.70
CA GLN A 133 -4.81 3.70 -22.60
C GLN A 133 -4.40 2.25 -22.93
N ILE A 134 -3.13 1.90 -22.80
CA ILE A 134 -2.63 0.56 -23.14
C ILE A 134 -2.05 -0.14 -21.90
N VAL A 135 -1.06 0.46 -21.23
CA VAL A 135 -0.31 -0.18 -20.13
C VAL A 135 -1.21 -0.46 -18.94
N VAL A 136 -1.87 0.57 -18.39
CA VAL A 136 -2.73 0.43 -17.21
C VAL A 136 -3.88 -0.55 -17.44
N PRO A 137 -4.64 -0.51 -18.55
CA PRO A 137 -5.69 -1.50 -18.81
C PRO A 137 -5.19 -2.94 -18.96
N LEU A 138 -4.04 -3.16 -19.60
CA LEU A 138 -3.46 -4.50 -19.74
C LEU A 138 -2.95 -5.07 -18.43
N LEU A 139 -2.42 -4.20 -17.56
CA LEU A 139 -1.85 -4.58 -16.26
C LEU A 139 -2.86 -4.55 -15.10
N ARG A 140 -4.16 -4.37 -15.36
CA ARG A 140 -5.19 -4.28 -14.31
C ARG A 140 -5.20 -5.46 -13.34
N GLY A 141 -4.83 -6.66 -13.81
CA GLY A 141 -4.69 -7.85 -12.95
C GLY A 141 -3.55 -7.69 -11.94
N ALA A 142 -2.37 -7.30 -12.42
CA ALA A 142 -1.20 -7.04 -11.58
C ALA A 142 -1.42 -5.84 -10.63
N LEU A 143 -2.05 -4.77 -11.13
CA LEU A 143 -2.44 -3.63 -10.31
C LEU A 143 -3.42 -4.02 -9.21
N GLY A 144 -4.40 -4.87 -9.50
CA GLY A 144 -5.32 -5.40 -8.49
C GLY A 144 -4.61 -6.21 -7.41
N ALA A 145 -3.68 -7.08 -7.78
CA ALA A 145 -2.89 -7.86 -6.83
C ALA A 145 -1.99 -6.96 -5.96
N LEU A 146 -1.27 -6.03 -6.58
CA LEU A 146 -0.45 -5.05 -5.85
C LEU A 146 -1.30 -4.16 -4.94
N GLY A 147 -2.49 -3.77 -5.40
CA GLY A 147 -3.42 -2.94 -4.62
C GLY A 147 -3.90 -3.63 -3.34
N ILE A 148 -4.28 -4.92 -3.41
CA ILE A 148 -4.64 -5.68 -2.20
C ILE A 148 -3.44 -5.80 -1.26
N PHE A 149 -2.28 -6.17 -1.78
CA PHE A 149 -1.07 -6.36 -0.98
C PHE A 149 -0.66 -5.07 -0.27
N SER A 150 -0.58 -3.95 -0.99
CA SER A 150 -0.21 -2.64 -0.41
C SER A 150 -1.25 -2.13 0.59
N PHE A 151 -2.56 -2.32 0.31
CA PHE A 151 -3.62 -1.95 1.23
C PHE A 151 -3.51 -2.74 2.55
N MET A 152 -3.37 -4.07 2.47
CA MET A 152 -3.24 -4.91 3.65
C MET A 152 -2.00 -4.56 4.47
N GLN A 153 -0.86 -4.33 3.82
CA GLN A 153 0.39 -3.96 4.48
C GLN A 153 0.29 -2.63 5.23
N THR A 154 -0.30 -1.62 4.60
CA THR A 154 -0.45 -0.30 5.23
C THR A 154 -1.59 -0.25 6.25
N TRP A 155 -2.63 -1.06 6.07
CA TRP A 155 -3.69 -1.23 7.07
C TRP A 155 -3.16 -1.82 8.36
N ALA A 156 -2.33 -2.86 8.27
CA ALA A 156 -1.70 -3.55 9.41
C ALA A 156 -0.49 -2.80 9.99
N ALA A 157 -0.19 -1.58 9.53
CA ALA A 157 0.95 -0.82 10.00
C ALA A 157 0.77 -0.40 11.47
N PHE A 158 1.73 -0.79 12.32
CA PHE A 158 1.71 -0.53 13.76
C PHE A 158 2.92 0.30 14.22
N ILE A 159 4.13 -0.13 13.88
CA ILE A 159 5.37 0.43 14.43
C ILE A 159 5.55 1.90 14.06
N TRP A 160 5.35 2.25 12.78
CA TRP A 160 5.52 3.64 12.36
C TRP A 160 4.44 4.57 12.93
N PRO A 161 3.14 4.26 12.85
CA PRO A 161 2.12 5.03 13.55
C PRO A 161 2.41 5.23 15.03
N LEU A 162 2.92 4.21 15.73
CA LEU A 162 3.29 4.29 17.15
C LEU A 162 4.38 5.33 17.42
N ILE A 163 5.37 5.45 16.53
CA ILE A 163 6.52 6.34 16.72
C ILE A 163 6.19 7.76 16.28
N ILE A 164 5.46 7.93 15.17
CA ILE A 164 5.25 9.24 14.55
C ILE A 164 4.07 10.01 15.14
N THR A 165 3.12 9.34 15.80
CA THR A 165 1.94 9.98 16.36
C THR A 165 2.01 10.07 17.89
N SER A 166 1.75 11.24 18.44
CA SER A 166 1.65 11.47 19.89
C SER A 166 0.21 11.73 20.37
N SER A 167 -0.67 12.15 19.48
CA SER A 167 -2.08 12.40 19.80
C SER A 167 -2.97 11.22 19.39
N ARG A 168 -3.95 10.86 20.24
CA ARG A 168 -4.93 9.82 19.93
C ARG A 168 -5.75 10.09 18.66
N GLN A 169 -5.90 11.36 18.30
CA GLN A 169 -6.65 11.77 17.13
C GLN A 169 -6.04 11.27 15.81
N LEU A 170 -4.73 10.98 15.80
CA LEU A 170 -4.00 10.48 14.64
C LEU A 170 -3.71 8.96 14.70
N TRP A 171 -4.15 8.27 15.75
CA TRP A 171 -3.93 6.84 15.85
C TRP A 171 -4.68 6.08 14.76
N THR A 172 -4.03 5.05 14.24
CA THR A 172 -4.62 4.09 13.32
C THR A 172 -5.36 3.00 14.09
N MET A 173 -6.13 2.17 13.40
CA MET A 173 -6.92 1.10 13.99
C MET A 173 -6.03 0.08 14.72
N GLU A 174 -4.95 -0.38 14.08
CA GLU A 174 -4.00 -1.33 14.67
C GLU A 174 -3.30 -0.72 15.91
N LEU A 175 -2.89 0.55 15.82
CA LEU A 175 -2.30 1.24 16.96
C LEU A 175 -3.31 1.38 18.11
N GLY A 176 -4.53 1.78 17.80
CA GLY A 176 -5.60 1.92 18.78
C GLY A 176 -5.92 0.61 19.48
N LEU A 177 -6.05 -0.50 18.73
CA LEU A 177 -6.26 -1.84 19.28
C LEU A 177 -5.11 -2.31 20.14
N GLY A 178 -3.85 -2.12 19.68
CA GLY A 178 -2.67 -2.49 20.45
C GLY A 178 -2.60 -1.74 21.80
N MET A 179 -2.88 -0.44 21.80
CA MET A 179 -2.89 0.36 23.04
C MET A 179 -4.08 0.03 23.94
N PHE A 180 -5.16 -0.51 23.40
CA PHE A 180 -6.29 -0.98 24.17
C PHE A 180 -5.94 -2.22 24.98
N GLN A 181 -5.16 -3.15 24.42
CA GLN A 181 -4.66 -4.33 25.13
C GLN A 181 -3.80 -3.97 26.35
N TYR A 182 -3.01 -2.91 26.27
CA TYR A 182 -2.16 -2.47 27.39
C TYR A 182 -2.94 -1.82 28.55
N ARG A 183 -4.07 -1.18 28.28
CA ARG A 183 -4.87 -0.48 29.29
C ARG A 183 -5.90 -1.34 29.98
N PHE A 184 -6.44 -2.34 29.30
CA PHE A 184 -7.53 -3.19 29.77
C PHE A 184 -7.06 -4.63 29.85
N THR A 185 -6.25 -4.92 30.85
CA THR A 185 -5.65 -6.25 31.09
C THR A 185 -6.66 -7.38 31.28
N VAL A 186 -7.98 -7.13 31.29
CA VAL A 186 -8.98 -8.13 31.71
C VAL A 186 -10.21 -8.23 30.80
N GLU A 187 -10.52 -7.25 29.93
CA GLU A 187 -11.76 -7.34 29.16
C GLU A 187 -11.50 -7.73 27.68
N LEU A 188 -11.47 -9.03 27.42
CA LEU A 188 -11.31 -9.60 26.07
C LEU A 188 -12.50 -9.26 25.13
N GLY A 189 -13.65 -8.94 25.67
CA GLY A 189 -14.87 -8.66 24.91
C GLY A 189 -14.74 -7.45 23.97
N PRO A 190 -14.43 -6.26 24.47
CA PRO A 190 -14.25 -5.05 23.64
C PRO A 190 -13.07 -5.17 22.66
N ILE A 191 -11.95 -5.81 23.06
CA ILE A 191 -10.79 -6.04 22.18
C ILE A 191 -11.20 -6.89 20.97
N ASN A 192 -11.90 -8.00 21.21
CA ASN A 192 -12.38 -8.86 20.14
C ASN A 192 -13.40 -8.17 19.24
N ALA A 193 -14.29 -7.33 19.79
CA ALA A 193 -15.24 -6.54 19.01
C ALA A 193 -14.51 -5.51 18.11
N GLY A 194 -13.51 -4.81 18.63
CA GLY A 194 -12.67 -3.88 17.86
C GLY A 194 -11.89 -4.59 16.76
N SER A 195 -11.32 -5.76 17.05
CA SER A 195 -10.61 -6.59 16.05
C SER A 195 -11.53 -7.06 14.92
N MET A 196 -12.78 -7.45 15.25
CA MET A 196 -13.78 -7.78 14.21
C MET A 196 -14.09 -6.60 13.30
N LEU A 197 -14.20 -5.38 13.86
CA LEU A 197 -14.38 -4.16 13.06
C LEU A 197 -13.15 -3.86 12.18
N SER A 198 -11.95 -4.13 12.68
CA SER A 198 -10.70 -3.92 11.92
C SER A 198 -10.58 -4.82 10.69
N ILE A 199 -11.16 -6.00 10.69
CA ILE A 199 -11.11 -6.94 9.56
C ILE A 199 -12.01 -6.48 8.40
N LEU A 200 -13.12 -5.78 8.66
CA LEU A 200 -14.12 -5.47 7.65
C LEU A 200 -13.59 -4.74 6.41
N PRO A 201 -12.76 -3.66 6.51
CA PRO A 201 -12.24 -2.98 5.33
C PRO A 201 -11.34 -3.88 4.47
N VAL A 202 -10.54 -4.72 5.11
CA VAL A 202 -9.67 -5.68 4.40
C VAL A 202 -10.52 -6.67 3.59
N LEU A 203 -11.59 -7.19 4.19
CA LEU A 203 -12.53 -8.08 3.50
C LEU A 203 -13.22 -7.37 2.31
N VAL A 204 -13.65 -6.13 2.51
CA VAL A 204 -14.28 -5.33 1.43
C VAL A 204 -13.30 -5.15 0.27
N VAL A 205 -12.08 -4.70 0.53
CA VAL A 205 -11.04 -4.51 -0.51
C VAL A 205 -10.73 -5.83 -1.21
N PHE A 206 -10.59 -6.92 -0.45
CA PHE A 206 -10.37 -8.25 -1.03
C PHE A 206 -11.51 -8.67 -1.96
N VAL A 207 -12.76 -8.56 -1.52
CA VAL A 207 -13.95 -8.93 -2.33
C VAL A 207 -14.05 -8.08 -3.61
N LEU A 208 -13.76 -6.78 -3.52
CA LEU A 208 -13.80 -5.89 -4.68
C LEU A 208 -12.72 -6.21 -5.72
N LEU A 209 -11.51 -6.52 -5.27
CA LEU A 209 -10.35 -6.71 -6.15
C LEU A 209 -10.06 -8.17 -6.52
N ARG A 210 -10.67 -9.16 -5.85
CA ARG A 210 -10.41 -10.61 -6.08
C ARG A 210 -10.59 -11.05 -7.53
N ARG A 211 -11.54 -10.47 -8.26
CA ARG A 211 -11.79 -10.81 -9.68
C ARG A 211 -10.59 -10.46 -10.58
N ASN A 212 -9.82 -9.44 -10.21
CA ASN A 212 -8.65 -9.01 -10.95
C ASN A 212 -7.46 -9.97 -10.74
N ILE A 213 -7.35 -10.57 -9.54
CA ILE A 213 -6.30 -11.56 -9.22
C ILE A 213 -6.50 -12.83 -10.03
N VAL A 214 -7.71 -13.38 -10.02
CA VAL A 214 -8.02 -14.67 -10.68
C VAL A 214 -7.75 -14.61 -12.19
N ARG A 215 -8.04 -13.49 -12.85
CA ARG A 215 -7.75 -13.28 -14.27
C ARG A 215 -6.26 -13.15 -14.58
N GLY A 216 -5.48 -12.57 -13.68
CA GLY A 216 -4.02 -12.43 -13.85
C GLY A 216 -3.27 -13.76 -13.74
N ILE A 217 -3.68 -14.63 -12.83
CA ILE A 217 -3.05 -15.95 -12.61
C ILE A 217 -3.43 -16.92 -13.74
N ALA A 218 -4.66 -16.87 -14.24
CA ALA A 218 -5.13 -17.76 -15.31
C ALA A 218 -4.38 -17.55 -16.63
N LEU A 219 -3.93 -16.32 -16.93
CA LEU A 219 -3.17 -16.02 -18.15
C LEU A 219 -1.71 -16.48 -18.09
N THR A 220 -1.14 -16.63 -16.91
CA THR A 220 0.24 -17.14 -16.72
C THR A 220 0.29 -18.67 -16.72
N GLY A 221 -0.80 -19.36 -16.33
CA GLY A 221 -0.87 -20.82 -16.25
C GLY A 221 -1.14 -21.53 -17.59
N MET A 222 -1.50 -20.82 -18.65
CA MET A 222 -1.79 -21.41 -19.98
C MET A 222 -0.61 -21.39 -20.96
N LYS A 223 0.59 -21.01 -20.50
CA LYS A 223 1.83 -21.04 -21.32
C LYS A 223 2.78 -22.19 -20.94
N ALA A 224 2.25 -23.25 -20.32
CA ALA A 224 2.98 -24.50 -20.12
C ALA A 224 2.51 -25.55 -21.08
#